data_e0c99f3f9aa2cba73440a5bcdbbe99e8
#
_entry.id   e0c99f3f9aa2cba73440a5bcdbbe99e8
#
_cell.length_a   1.000
_cell.length_b   1.000
_cell.length_c   1.000
_cell.angle_alpha   90.00
_cell.angle_beta   90.00
_cell.angle_gamma   90.00
#
_symmetry.space_group_name_H-M   'P 1'
#
loop_
_entity.id
_entity.type
_entity.pdbx_description
1 polymer ?
#
loop_
_entity_poly.entity_id
_entity_poly.type
_entity_poly.pdbx_seq_one_letter_code
_entity_poly.pdbx_strand_id
1 'polypeptide(L)'
;MTENNIEFTPIQSGTVVYVAQDGNYVGSILIADELKEDSADAIEGLKKKGVSTVMLTGDNAKTADIIAEKLGIDKRYAELLPQDKVTKLEQLKQDGKVAFAGDGINDAPVLATADVGIAMGAMGSDVAIEAADIVLMQDNPTAILTATDIAKKTLAIVTENIVISLAIKFAVLLLSAIGILDKITFGMIIAILADVGVCFIAVLNSMRAMFIKSNFTRRKRKSETAV
;
A
#
# COMPACT_ATOMS: atom_id res chain seq x y z
N MET A 1 12.13 -15.83 -37.99
CA MET A 1 12.07 -14.94 -39.17
C MET A 1 13.44 -14.83 -39.83
N THR A 2 14.46 -14.34 -39.13
CA THR A 2 15.83 -14.19 -39.63
C THR A 2 16.49 -15.52 -40.12
N GLU A 3 16.26 -16.64 -39.44
CA GLU A 3 16.76 -17.95 -39.83
C GLU A 3 16.18 -18.46 -41.16
N ASN A 4 14.98 -18.01 -41.52
CA ASN A 4 14.28 -18.42 -42.74
C ASN A 4 14.31 -17.34 -43.84
N ASN A 5 15.15 -16.29 -43.71
CA ASN A 5 15.31 -15.19 -44.68
C ASN A 5 13.97 -14.48 -45.05
N ILE A 6 13.03 -14.37 -44.10
CA ILE A 6 11.76 -13.67 -44.31
C ILE A 6 11.97 -12.21 -44.00
N GLU A 7 11.73 -11.31 -44.94
CA GLU A 7 11.77 -9.87 -44.75
C GLU A 7 10.59 -9.41 -43.87
N PHE A 8 10.89 -8.71 -42.80
CA PHE A 8 9.89 -8.12 -41.91
C PHE A 8 10.38 -6.80 -41.33
N THR A 9 9.44 -5.94 -40.93
CA THR A 9 9.78 -4.68 -40.25
C THR A 9 9.85 -4.92 -38.73
N PRO A 10 11.04 -4.80 -38.11
CA PRO A 10 11.15 -5.02 -36.66
C PRO A 10 10.46 -3.92 -35.87
N ILE A 11 9.59 -4.31 -34.94
CA ILE A 11 8.97 -3.42 -33.95
C ILE A 11 9.91 -3.29 -32.78
N GLN A 12 10.24 -2.07 -32.38
CA GLN A 12 11.32 -1.79 -31.42
C GLN A 12 10.90 -1.84 -29.95
N SER A 13 9.62 -2.02 -29.62
CA SER A 13 9.13 -2.00 -28.25
C SER A 13 8.07 -3.08 -27.99
N GLY A 14 8.13 -3.74 -26.83
CA GLY A 14 7.22 -4.79 -26.40
C GLY A 14 7.62 -6.19 -26.87
N THR A 15 6.86 -7.20 -26.43
CA THR A 15 6.99 -8.58 -26.91
C THR A 15 6.23 -8.72 -28.22
N VAL A 16 6.94 -9.02 -29.31
CA VAL A 16 6.32 -9.11 -30.63
C VAL A 16 6.36 -10.55 -31.12
N VAL A 17 5.19 -11.06 -31.49
CA VAL A 17 5.05 -12.33 -32.19
C VAL A 17 4.89 -12.05 -33.68
N TYR A 18 5.89 -12.42 -34.48
CA TYR A 18 5.83 -12.29 -35.92
C TYR A 18 5.22 -13.56 -36.54
N VAL A 19 4.27 -13.40 -37.44
CA VAL A 19 3.57 -14.49 -38.12
C VAL A 19 3.98 -14.53 -39.57
N ALA A 20 4.37 -15.73 -40.03
CA ALA A 20 4.64 -15.99 -41.44
C ALA A 20 3.84 -17.20 -41.90
N GLN A 21 3.38 -17.20 -43.15
CA GLN A 21 2.71 -18.29 -43.81
C GLN A 21 3.36 -18.51 -45.17
N ASP A 22 3.68 -19.78 -45.46
CA ASP A 22 4.30 -20.20 -46.76
C ASP A 22 5.55 -19.38 -47.13
N GLY A 23 6.37 -19.04 -46.14
CA GLY A 23 7.60 -18.25 -46.32
C GLY A 23 7.39 -16.74 -46.48
N ASN A 24 6.18 -16.26 -46.40
CA ASN A 24 5.86 -14.82 -46.49
C ASN A 24 5.43 -14.25 -45.14
N TYR A 25 5.91 -13.04 -44.86
CA TYR A 25 5.45 -12.28 -43.66
C TYR A 25 3.98 -11.92 -43.80
N VAL A 26 3.16 -12.32 -42.83
CA VAL A 26 1.72 -12.05 -42.80
C VAL A 26 1.41 -10.87 -41.90
N GLY A 27 2.13 -10.75 -40.74
CA GLY A 27 1.89 -9.70 -39.79
C GLY A 27 2.62 -9.92 -38.47
N SER A 28 2.39 -9.03 -37.54
CA SER A 28 2.91 -9.13 -36.17
C SER A 28 1.81 -8.85 -35.15
N ILE A 29 1.92 -9.54 -34.02
CA ILE A 29 1.10 -9.31 -32.84
C ILE A 29 2.00 -8.68 -31.79
N LEU A 30 1.71 -7.44 -31.41
CA LEU A 30 2.38 -6.76 -30.33
C LEU A 30 1.67 -7.12 -29.02
N ILE A 31 2.37 -7.76 -28.11
CA ILE A 31 1.92 -8.00 -26.75
C ILE A 31 2.56 -6.90 -25.91
N ALA A 32 1.75 -5.96 -25.47
CA ALA A 32 2.17 -4.86 -24.58
C ALA A 32 1.28 -4.87 -23.35
N ASP A 33 1.88 -4.85 -22.18
CA ASP A 33 1.15 -4.63 -20.94
C ASP A 33 0.68 -3.17 -20.87
N GLU A 34 -0.61 -2.98 -20.67
CA GLU A 34 -1.15 -1.66 -20.40
C GLU A 34 -0.97 -1.29 -18.94
N LEU A 35 -0.48 -0.07 -18.72
CA LEU A 35 -0.45 0.49 -17.38
C LEU A 35 -1.89 0.76 -16.92
N LYS A 36 -2.21 0.32 -15.70
CA LYS A 36 -3.52 0.62 -15.10
C LYS A 36 -3.69 2.13 -15.01
N GLU A 37 -4.86 2.62 -15.41
CA GLU A 37 -5.17 4.06 -15.45
C GLU A 37 -4.89 4.78 -14.11
N ASP A 38 -5.15 4.10 -13.01
CA ASP A 38 -4.98 4.65 -11.65
C ASP A 38 -3.51 4.57 -11.14
N SER A 39 -2.56 3.99 -11.90
CA SER A 39 -1.16 3.82 -11.43
C SER A 39 -0.44 5.15 -11.25
N ALA A 40 -0.59 6.06 -12.20
CA ALA A 40 0.04 7.39 -12.12
C ALA A 40 -0.51 8.18 -10.92
N ASP A 41 -1.82 8.14 -10.71
CA ASP A 41 -2.49 8.78 -9.58
C ASP A 41 -2.01 8.21 -8.23
N ALA A 42 -1.80 6.90 -8.17
CA ALA A 42 -1.28 6.22 -6.96
C ALA A 42 0.13 6.70 -6.64
N ILE A 43 1.03 6.70 -7.62
CA ILE A 43 2.42 7.15 -7.46
C ILE A 43 2.47 8.63 -7.04
N GLU A 44 1.73 9.51 -7.74
CA GLU A 44 1.67 10.92 -7.38
C GLU A 44 1.13 11.14 -5.96
N GLY A 45 0.10 10.38 -5.59
CA GLY A 45 -0.49 10.43 -4.25
C GLY A 45 0.47 9.99 -3.16
N LEU A 46 1.28 8.95 -3.39
CA LEU A 46 2.32 8.50 -2.47
C LEU A 46 3.43 9.54 -2.31
N LYS A 47 3.89 10.14 -3.40
CA LYS A 47 4.88 11.24 -3.37
C LYS A 47 4.39 12.46 -2.58
N LYS A 48 3.13 12.85 -2.75
CA LYS A 48 2.51 13.93 -1.94
C LYS A 48 2.46 13.62 -0.45
N LYS A 49 2.52 12.34 -0.08
CA LYS A 49 2.62 11.87 1.32
C LYS A 49 4.06 11.76 1.82
N GLY A 50 5.07 12.11 0.99
CA GLY A 50 6.49 12.02 1.31
C GLY A 50 7.05 10.60 1.22
N VAL A 51 6.38 9.70 0.48
CA VAL A 51 6.86 8.34 0.25
C VAL A 51 7.69 8.30 -1.02
N SER A 52 8.92 7.82 -0.94
CA SER A 52 9.77 7.54 -2.11
C SER A 52 9.28 6.26 -2.79
N THR A 53 9.21 6.30 -4.12
CA THR A 53 8.67 5.21 -4.94
C THR A 53 9.78 4.48 -5.66
N VAL A 54 9.77 3.14 -5.58
CA VAL A 54 10.78 2.28 -6.19
C VAL A 54 10.09 1.17 -6.97
N MET A 55 10.54 0.90 -8.20
CA MET A 55 10.08 -0.21 -9.01
C MET A 55 11.14 -1.33 -9.03
N LEU A 56 10.72 -2.55 -8.73
CA LEU A 56 11.50 -3.79 -8.86
C LEU A 56 10.83 -4.66 -9.93
N THR A 57 11.49 -4.87 -11.07
CA THR A 57 10.91 -5.65 -12.17
C THR A 57 11.90 -6.63 -12.77
N GLY A 58 11.37 -7.74 -13.31
CA GLY A 58 12.13 -8.66 -14.14
C GLY A 58 12.22 -8.23 -15.61
N ASP A 59 11.50 -7.20 -16.02
CA ASP A 59 11.53 -6.68 -17.38
C ASP A 59 12.90 -6.10 -17.74
N ASN A 60 13.14 -5.99 -19.05
CA ASN A 60 14.36 -5.37 -19.55
C ASN A 60 14.46 -3.88 -19.15
N ALA A 61 15.69 -3.39 -19.06
CA ALA A 61 15.96 -2.03 -18.58
C ALA A 61 15.23 -0.96 -19.41
N LYS A 62 15.12 -1.12 -20.73
CA LYS A 62 14.49 -0.15 -21.62
C LYS A 62 12.97 -0.03 -21.34
N THR A 63 12.28 -1.13 -21.14
CA THR A 63 10.85 -1.15 -20.77
C THR A 63 10.65 -0.54 -19.39
N ALA A 64 11.50 -0.91 -18.43
CA ALA A 64 11.46 -0.37 -17.08
C ALA A 64 11.67 1.17 -17.05
N ASP A 65 12.57 1.69 -17.91
CA ASP A 65 12.80 3.13 -18.05
C ASP A 65 11.55 3.87 -18.50
N ILE A 66 10.93 3.39 -19.58
CA ILE A 66 9.72 4.01 -20.15
C ILE A 66 8.59 4.03 -19.13
N ILE A 67 8.38 2.93 -18.40
CA ILE A 67 7.33 2.81 -17.38
C ILE A 67 7.63 3.74 -16.21
N ALA A 68 8.87 3.75 -15.71
CA ALA A 68 9.26 4.57 -14.57
C ALA A 68 9.13 6.06 -14.87
N GLU A 69 9.51 6.50 -16.07
CA GLU A 69 9.36 7.88 -16.52
C GLU A 69 7.88 8.27 -16.66
N LYS A 70 7.08 7.41 -17.32
CA LYS A 70 5.64 7.65 -17.51
C LYS A 70 4.86 7.75 -16.20
N LEU A 71 5.21 6.96 -15.19
CA LEU A 71 4.60 6.96 -13.87
C LEU A 71 5.26 7.95 -12.90
N GLY A 72 6.42 8.48 -13.26
CA GLY A 72 7.21 9.37 -12.40
C GLY A 72 7.80 8.66 -11.19
N ILE A 73 8.24 7.40 -11.30
CA ILE A 73 8.85 6.62 -10.22
C ILE A 73 10.25 7.17 -9.91
N ASP A 74 10.62 7.25 -8.62
CA ASP A 74 11.88 7.89 -8.18
C ASP A 74 13.12 7.03 -8.46
N LYS A 75 13.02 5.70 -8.25
CA LYS A 75 14.10 4.74 -8.49
C LYS A 75 13.55 3.49 -9.16
N ARG A 76 14.34 2.85 -10.02
CA ARG A 76 13.98 1.60 -10.65
C ARG A 76 15.13 0.62 -10.67
N TYR A 77 14.80 -0.66 -10.61
CA TYR A 77 15.72 -1.78 -10.77
C TYR A 77 15.06 -2.79 -11.70
N ALA A 78 15.72 -3.07 -12.81
CA ALA A 78 15.24 -3.93 -13.90
C ALA A 78 16.03 -5.23 -13.97
N GLU A 79 15.56 -6.18 -14.77
CA GLU A 79 16.21 -7.46 -15.04
C GLU A 79 16.49 -8.29 -13.79
N LEU A 80 15.64 -8.12 -12.74
CA LEU A 80 15.79 -8.80 -11.47
C LEU A 80 15.18 -10.20 -11.51
N LEU A 81 15.94 -11.19 -11.08
CA LEU A 81 15.40 -12.50 -10.71
C LEU A 81 14.66 -12.39 -9.35
N PRO A 82 13.77 -13.34 -9.02
CA PRO A 82 13.04 -13.31 -7.75
C PRO A 82 13.94 -13.14 -6.51
N GLN A 83 15.10 -13.78 -6.49
CA GLN A 83 16.08 -13.69 -5.40
C GLN A 83 16.74 -12.29 -5.34
N ASP A 84 16.98 -11.68 -6.52
CA ASP A 84 17.57 -10.34 -6.59
C ASP A 84 16.60 -9.29 -6.05
N LYS A 85 15.29 -9.46 -6.27
CA LYS A 85 14.26 -8.59 -5.69
C LYS A 85 14.31 -8.59 -4.16
N VAL A 86 14.46 -9.77 -3.52
CA VAL A 86 14.61 -9.88 -2.06
C VAL A 86 15.85 -9.15 -1.58
N THR A 87 17.01 -9.43 -2.21
CA THR A 87 18.28 -8.79 -1.87
C THR A 87 18.19 -7.27 -2.01
N LYS A 88 17.53 -6.80 -3.08
CA LYS A 88 17.35 -5.37 -3.32
C LYS A 88 16.42 -4.71 -2.30
N LEU A 89 15.35 -5.41 -1.92
CA LEU A 89 14.46 -4.96 -0.85
C LEU A 89 15.21 -4.80 0.49
N GLU A 90 16.05 -5.78 0.85
CA GLU A 90 16.87 -5.72 2.07
C GLU A 90 17.85 -4.53 2.07
N GLN A 91 18.43 -4.20 0.92
CA GLN A 91 19.25 -3.00 0.77
C GLN A 91 18.42 -1.72 1.00
N LEU A 92 17.22 -1.65 0.43
CA LEU A 92 16.32 -0.50 0.61
C LEU A 92 15.87 -0.33 2.07
N LYS A 93 15.72 -1.43 2.82
CA LYS A 93 15.38 -1.40 4.26
C LYS A 93 16.46 -0.74 5.13
N GLN A 94 17.71 -0.65 4.65
CA GLN A 94 18.77 0.07 5.36
C GLN A 94 18.57 1.58 5.35
N ASP A 95 17.89 2.10 4.31
CA ASP A 95 17.59 3.52 4.15
C ASP A 95 16.30 3.94 4.89
N GLY A 96 15.44 2.98 5.29
CA GLY A 96 14.19 3.25 5.97
C GLY A 96 13.19 2.09 5.91
N LYS A 97 11.96 2.34 6.37
CA LYS A 97 10.89 1.35 6.31
C LYS A 97 10.35 1.19 4.89
N VAL A 98 10.18 -0.05 4.46
CA VAL A 98 9.78 -0.41 3.11
C VAL A 98 8.46 -1.17 3.11
N ALA A 99 7.47 -0.64 2.39
CA ALA A 99 6.30 -1.40 1.99
C ALA A 99 6.51 -1.92 0.56
N PHE A 100 6.22 -3.20 0.34
CA PHE A 100 6.27 -3.82 -0.97
C PHE A 100 4.86 -4.20 -1.43
N ALA A 101 4.48 -3.78 -2.64
CA ALA A 101 3.21 -4.14 -3.25
C ALA A 101 3.44 -5.00 -4.49
N GLY A 102 2.78 -6.15 -4.56
CA GLY A 102 2.91 -7.10 -5.67
C GLY A 102 1.66 -7.97 -5.83
N ASP A 103 1.62 -8.76 -6.90
CA ASP A 103 0.52 -9.70 -7.19
C ASP A 103 0.63 -11.01 -6.39
N GLY A 104 1.79 -11.26 -5.82
CA GLY A 104 2.06 -12.31 -4.84
C GLY A 104 2.38 -13.69 -5.38
N ILE A 105 2.20 -13.98 -6.65
CA ILE A 105 2.47 -15.34 -7.18
C ILE A 105 3.99 -15.60 -7.18
N ASN A 106 4.74 -14.69 -7.77
CA ASN A 106 6.20 -14.77 -7.85
C ASN A 106 6.91 -13.92 -6.78
N ASP A 107 6.19 -13.02 -6.15
CA ASP A 107 6.71 -12.02 -5.23
C ASP A 107 6.46 -12.36 -3.74
N ALA A 108 5.88 -13.53 -3.43
CA ALA A 108 5.62 -13.97 -2.06
C ALA A 108 6.84 -13.88 -1.11
N PRO A 109 8.06 -14.27 -1.53
CA PRO A 109 9.25 -14.09 -0.68
C PRO A 109 9.59 -12.62 -0.43
N VAL A 110 9.32 -11.73 -1.40
CA VAL A 110 9.57 -10.29 -1.27
C VAL A 110 8.53 -9.66 -0.35
N LEU A 111 7.23 -10.05 -0.50
CA LEU A 111 6.15 -9.64 0.38
C LEU A 111 6.45 -9.97 1.85
N ALA A 112 6.86 -11.21 2.12
CA ALA A 112 7.19 -11.67 3.48
C ALA A 112 8.44 -11.01 4.06
N THR A 113 9.36 -10.49 3.22
CA THR A 113 10.60 -9.85 3.68
C THR A 113 10.40 -8.35 3.93
N ALA A 114 9.41 -7.72 3.32
CA ALA A 114 9.12 -6.30 3.49
C ALA A 114 8.76 -5.96 4.96
N ASP A 115 8.87 -4.68 5.36
CA ASP A 115 8.31 -4.23 6.64
C ASP A 115 6.77 -4.21 6.61
N VAL A 116 6.19 -4.05 5.41
CA VAL A 116 4.76 -4.24 5.14
C VAL A 116 4.61 -4.84 3.75
N GLY A 117 4.15 -6.07 3.67
CA GLY A 117 3.77 -6.73 2.42
C GLY A 117 2.32 -6.43 2.03
N ILE A 118 2.09 -5.98 0.80
CA ILE A 118 0.77 -5.63 0.28
C ILE A 118 0.48 -6.50 -0.95
N ALA A 119 -0.42 -7.46 -0.84
CA ALA A 119 -0.89 -8.25 -1.98
C ALA A 119 -2.00 -7.50 -2.71
N MET A 120 -1.90 -7.41 -4.04
CA MET A 120 -2.87 -6.75 -4.91
C MET A 120 -3.54 -7.76 -5.83
N GLY A 121 -4.87 -7.61 -6.03
CA GLY A 121 -5.62 -8.48 -6.94
C GLY A 121 -5.70 -9.94 -6.47
N ALA A 122 -5.60 -10.18 -5.18
CA ALA A 122 -5.42 -11.51 -4.57
C ALA A 122 -6.61 -12.48 -4.71
N MET A 123 -7.59 -12.20 -5.56
CA MET A 123 -8.71 -13.12 -5.82
C MET A 123 -8.28 -14.39 -6.57
N GLY A 124 -7.15 -14.98 -6.22
CA GLY A 124 -6.68 -16.21 -6.86
C GLY A 124 -5.37 -16.78 -6.36
N SER A 125 -4.68 -16.11 -5.46
CA SER A 125 -3.41 -16.60 -4.92
C SER A 125 -3.44 -16.71 -3.40
N ASP A 126 -3.78 -17.89 -2.88
CA ASP A 126 -3.72 -18.20 -1.45
C ASP A 126 -2.31 -17.93 -0.88
N VAL A 127 -1.28 -18.17 -1.67
CA VAL A 127 0.13 -17.93 -1.31
C VAL A 127 0.42 -16.43 -1.07
N ALA A 128 -0.16 -15.55 -1.90
CA ALA A 128 0.00 -14.11 -1.73
C ALA A 128 -0.72 -13.61 -0.48
N ILE A 129 -1.92 -14.14 -0.22
CA ILE A 129 -2.72 -13.79 0.96
C ILE A 129 -1.97 -14.20 2.24
N GLU A 130 -1.35 -15.37 2.25
CA GLU A 130 -0.61 -15.88 3.41
C GLU A 130 0.70 -15.12 3.66
N ALA A 131 1.35 -14.61 2.59
CA ALA A 131 2.63 -13.91 2.67
C ALA A 131 2.50 -12.41 2.97
N ALA A 132 1.31 -11.80 2.80
CA ALA A 132 1.10 -10.37 2.90
C ALA A 132 0.49 -9.94 4.23
N ASP A 133 0.90 -8.77 4.74
CA ASP A 133 0.26 -8.13 5.90
C ASP A 133 -1.07 -7.45 5.54
N ILE A 134 -1.17 -6.98 4.30
CA ILE A 134 -2.36 -6.29 3.77
C ILE A 134 -2.76 -6.92 2.44
N VAL A 135 -4.03 -7.23 2.30
CA VAL A 135 -4.61 -7.73 1.04
C VAL A 135 -5.59 -6.72 0.47
N LEU A 136 -5.30 -6.24 -0.73
CA LEU A 136 -6.19 -5.36 -1.47
C LEU A 136 -7.05 -6.22 -2.40
N MET A 137 -8.34 -6.35 -2.06
CA MET A 137 -9.28 -7.18 -2.79
C MET A 137 -9.52 -6.70 -4.24
N GLN A 138 -9.38 -5.41 -4.46
CA GLN A 138 -9.47 -4.80 -5.79
C GLN A 138 -8.07 -4.61 -6.34
N ASP A 139 -7.90 -4.92 -7.62
CA ASP A 139 -6.65 -4.72 -8.34
C ASP A 139 -6.49 -3.24 -8.76
N ASN A 140 -6.50 -2.36 -7.77
CA ASN A 140 -6.43 -0.92 -7.93
C ASN A 140 -5.30 -0.32 -7.08
N PRO A 141 -4.23 0.22 -7.71
CA PRO A 141 -3.10 0.82 -7.00
C PRO A 141 -3.47 1.97 -6.05
N THR A 142 -4.54 2.72 -6.34
CA THR A 142 -4.98 3.82 -5.47
C THR A 142 -5.54 3.34 -4.13
N ALA A 143 -5.88 2.05 -4.00
CA ALA A 143 -6.29 1.46 -2.74
C ALA A 143 -5.17 1.53 -1.67
N ILE A 144 -3.89 1.57 -2.08
CA ILE A 144 -2.74 1.77 -1.19
C ILE A 144 -2.84 3.14 -0.49
N LEU A 145 -3.27 4.18 -1.22
CA LEU A 145 -3.48 5.51 -0.63
C LEU A 145 -4.57 5.48 0.44
N THR A 146 -5.64 4.74 0.14
CA THR A 146 -6.76 4.55 1.07
C THR A 146 -6.32 3.81 2.33
N ALA A 147 -5.58 2.71 2.18
CA ALA A 147 -5.01 1.97 3.31
C ALA A 147 -4.10 2.85 4.18
N THR A 148 -3.24 3.67 3.56
CA THR A 148 -2.37 4.63 4.26
C THR A 148 -3.18 5.67 5.05
N ASP A 149 -4.27 6.20 4.47
CA ASP A 149 -5.14 7.17 5.16
C ASP A 149 -5.88 6.53 6.34
N ILE A 150 -6.35 5.30 6.18
CA ILE A 150 -6.99 4.53 7.26
C ILE A 150 -5.99 4.31 8.40
N ALA A 151 -4.79 3.81 8.08
CA ALA A 151 -3.75 3.55 9.08
C ALA A 151 -3.40 4.81 9.89
N LYS A 152 -3.15 5.95 9.22
CA LYS A 152 -2.84 7.23 9.90
C LYS A 152 -3.95 7.68 10.83
N LYS A 153 -5.20 7.61 10.41
CA LYS A 153 -6.34 8.02 11.24
C LYS A 153 -6.58 7.07 12.40
N THR A 154 -6.41 5.76 12.18
CA THR A 154 -6.50 4.76 13.24
C THR A 154 -5.45 5.01 14.32
N LEU A 155 -4.19 5.24 13.92
CA LEU A 155 -3.13 5.58 14.86
C LEU A 155 -3.43 6.87 15.65
N ALA A 156 -4.00 7.89 15.01
CA ALA A 156 -4.41 9.11 15.69
C ALA A 156 -5.48 8.83 16.78
N ILE A 157 -6.51 8.02 16.44
CA ILE A 157 -7.55 7.63 17.40
C ILE A 157 -6.96 6.82 18.56
N VAL A 158 -6.05 5.89 18.27
CA VAL A 158 -5.35 5.10 19.30
C VAL A 158 -4.56 6.02 20.23
N THR A 159 -3.82 6.98 19.68
CA THR A 159 -3.04 7.94 20.45
C THR A 159 -3.95 8.84 21.30
N GLU A 160 -5.06 9.34 20.73
CA GLU A 160 -6.08 10.09 21.49
C GLU A 160 -6.58 9.27 22.69
N ASN A 161 -6.94 8.01 22.49
CA ASN A 161 -7.45 7.14 23.55
C ASN A 161 -6.39 6.89 24.65
N ILE A 162 -5.14 6.67 24.29
CA ILE A 162 -4.04 6.47 25.25
C ILE A 162 -3.84 7.74 26.08
N VAL A 163 -3.73 8.90 25.43
CA VAL A 163 -3.47 10.17 26.10
C VAL A 163 -4.62 10.51 27.06
N ILE A 164 -5.87 10.40 26.61
CA ILE A 164 -7.05 10.68 27.44
C ILE A 164 -7.12 9.73 28.64
N SER A 165 -6.89 8.43 28.41
CA SER A 165 -6.93 7.42 29.47
C SER A 165 -5.86 7.67 30.53
N LEU A 166 -4.63 7.95 30.12
CA LEU A 166 -3.54 8.26 31.05
C LEU A 166 -3.78 9.56 31.81
N ALA A 167 -4.28 10.60 31.14
CA ALA A 167 -4.56 11.88 31.77
C ALA A 167 -5.64 11.75 32.88
N ILE A 168 -6.73 11.03 32.59
CA ILE A 168 -7.81 10.80 33.58
C ILE A 168 -7.28 9.96 34.75
N LYS A 169 -6.54 8.87 34.48
CA LYS A 169 -5.98 8.01 35.53
C LYS A 169 -5.00 8.80 36.42
N PHE A 170 -4.15 9.62 35.81
CA PHE A 170 -3.21 10.45 36.56
C PHE A 170 -3.93 11.50 37.41
N ALA A 171 -4.98 12.12 36.88
CA ALA A 171 -5.81 13.08 37.65
C ALA A 171 -6.47 12.39 38.85
N VAL A 172 -7.09 11.23 38.69
CA VAL A 172 -7.70 10.45 39.78
C VAL A 172 -6.67 10.08 40.84
N LEU A 173 -5.46 9.63 40.42
CA LEU A 173 -4.37 9.29 41.34
C LEU A 173 -3.90 10.50 42.15
N LEU A 174 -3.74 11.66 41.54
CA LEU A 174 -3.40 12.91 42.23
C LEU A 174 -4.49 13.34 43.25
N LEU A 175 -5.75 13.26 42.84
CA LEU A 175 -6.88 13.61 43.74
C LEU A 175 -6.94 12.65 44.93
N SER A 176 -6.62 11.38 44.72
CA SER A 176 -6.53 10.40 45.81
C SER A 176 -5.34 10.68 46.74
N ALA A 177 -4.16 10.97 46.18
CA ALA A 177 -2.95 11.25 46.94
C ALA A 177 -3.06 12.48 47.83
N ILE A 178 -3.84 13.50 47.43
CA ILE A 178 -4.10 14.72 48.20
C ILE A 178 -5.22 14.48 49.23
N GLY A 179 -5.85 13.29 49.27
CA GLY A 179 -6.92 12.94 50.19
C GLY A 179 -8.25 13.62 49.89
N ILE A 180 -8.43 14.15 48.68
CA ILE A 180 -9.70 14.76 48.26
C ILE A 180 -10.78 13.68 48.09
N LEU A 181 -10.40 12.55 47.47
CA LEU A 181 -11.32 11.42 47.24
C LEU A 181 -11.77 10.77 48.54
N ASP A 182 -10.93 10.74 49.59
CA ASP A 182 -11.25 10.17 50.88
C ASP A 182 -12.29 11.03 51.64
N LYS A 183 -12.39 12.34 51.36
CA LYS A 183 -13.37 13.26 51.91
C LYS A 183 -14.75 13.19 51.22
N ILE A 184 -14.82 12.52 50.08
CA ILE A 184 -16.05 12.33 49.33
C ILE A 184 -16.64 10.97 49.70
N THR A 185 -17.88 10.94 50.17
CA THR A 185 -18.58 9.72 50.62
C THR A 185 -18.60 8.61 49.56
N PHE A 186 -18.46 8.96 48.29
CA PHE A 186 -18.44 8.03 47.14
C PHE A 186 -17.10 8.04 46.39
N GLY A 187 -15.99 8.48 47.01
CA GLY A 187 -14.72 8.69 46.34
C GLY A 187 -14.18 7.42 45.65
N MET A 188 -14.32 6.26 46.32
CA MET A 188 -13.95 4.98 45.71
C MET A 188 -14.83 4.63 44.49
N ILE A 189 -16.11 4.90 44.55
CA ILE A 189 -17.05 4.65 43.44
C ILE A 189 -16.71 5.55 42.25
N ILE A 190 -16.37 6.82 42.53
CA ILE A 190 -15.92 7.76 41.49
C ILE A 190 -14.65 7.26 40.80
N ALA A 191 -13.68 6.75 41.54
CA ALA A 191 -12.45 6.17 40.97
C ALA A 191 -12.72 4.93 40.05
N ILE A 192 -13.60 4.05 40.50
CA ILE A 192 -14.03 2.89 39.72
C ILE A 192 -14.80 3.32 38.46
N LEU A 193 -15.75 4.25 38.58
CA LEU A 193 -16.52 4.78 37.47
C LEU A 193 -15.63 5.52 36.47
N ALA A 194 -14.58 6.21 36.92
CA ALA A 194 -13.63 6.86 36.07
C ALA A 194 -12.84 5.83 35.22
N ASP A 195 -12.41 4.71 35.81
CA ASP A 195 -11.67 3.67 35.09
C ASP A 195 -12.53 2.95 34.05
N VAL A 196 -13.73 2.50 34.44
CA VAL A 196 -14.69 1.84 33.53
C VAL A 196 -15.21 2.84 32.48
N GLY A 197 -15.50 4.06 32.88
CA GLY A 197 -15.99 5.12 31.99
C GLY A 197 -14.98 5.49 30.89
N VAL A 198 -13.70 5.55 31.24
CA VAL A 198 -12.63 5.78 30.27
C VAL A 198 -12.57 4.67 29.22
N CYS A 199 -12.69 3.41 29.63
CA CYS A 199 -12.73 2.29 28.69
C CYS A 199 -13.93 2.42 27.74
N PHE A 200 -15.10 2.76 28.26
CA PHE A 200 -16.30 2.94 27.45
C PHE A 200 -16.16 4.10 26.45
N ILE A 201 -15.63 5.24 26.89
CA ILE A 201 -15.34 6.40 26.03
C ILE A 201 -14.33 6.01 24.93
N ALA A 202 -13.27 5.27 25.26
CA ALA A 202 -12.27 4.83 24.31
C ALA A 202 -12.87 3.90 23.24
N VAL A 203 -13.79 3.01 23.61
CA VAL A 203 -14.52 2.15 22.65
C VAL A 203 -15.39 3.02 21.73
N LEU A 204 -16.18 3.94 22.27
CA LEU A 204 -17.00 4.84 21.46
C LEU A 204 -16.15 5.70 20.50
N ASN A 205 -15.02 6.22 20.97
CA ASN A 205 -14.09 6.98 20.14
C ASN A 205 -13.49 6.10 19.02
N SER A 206 -13.18 4.84 19.33
CA SER A 206 -12.65 3.89 18.33
C SER A 206 -13.64 3.56 17.24
N MET A 207 -14.96 3.62 17.48
CA MET A 207 -15.98 3.44 16.44
C MET A 207 -15.88 4.49 15.32
N ARG A 208 -15.25 5.62 15.55
CA ARG A 208 -14.95 6.63 14.52
C ARG A 208 -14.09 6.05 13.38
N ALA A 209 -13.30 5.02 13.67
CA ALA A 209 -12.50 4.34 12.65
C ALA A 209 -13.35 3.70 11.55
N MET A 210 -14.57 3.26 11.86
CA MET A 210 -15.51 2.66 10.88
C MET A 210 -15.98 3.66 9.80
N PHE A 211 -15.92 4.96 10.11
CA PHE A 211 -16.39 6.02 9.21
C PHE A 211 -15.25 6.71 8.47
N ILE A 212 -14.05 6.15 8.49
CA ILE A 212 -12.90 6.71 7.79
C ILE A 212 -13.12 6.56 6.28
N LYS A 213 -13.25 7.69 5.59
CA LYS A 213 -13.24 7.77 4.12
C LYS A 213 -11.92 8.37 3.66
N SER A 214 -11.29 7.74 2.65
CA SER A 214 -10.09 8.30 2.04
C SER A 214 -10.41 9.62 1.32
N ASN A 215 -9.51 10.57 1.45
CA ASN A 215 -9.60 11.85 0.74
C ASN A 215 -9.46 11.68 -0.78
N PHE A 216 -8.79 10.61 -1.21
CA PHE A 216 -8.61 10.28 -2.62
C PHE A 216 -9.93 9.84 -3.26
N THR A 217 -10.65 8.92 -2.65
CA THR A 217 -11.99 8.46 -3.09
C THR A 217 -12.98 9.63 -3.16
N ARG A 218 -12.84 10.60 -2.25
CA ARG A 218 -13.71 11.78 -2.22
C ARG A 218 -13.44 12.76 -3.38
N ARG A 219 -12.18 12.86 -3.86
CA ARG A 219 -11.83 13.72 -5.01
C ARG A 219 -12.31 13.12 -6.32
N LYS A 220 -12.11 11.82 -6.56
CA LYS A 220 -12.58 11.13 -7.78
C LYS A 220 -14.11 11.27 -7.92
N ARG A 221 -14.86 11.06 -6.85
CA ARG A 221 -16.32 11.19 -6.84
C ARG A 221 -16.81 12.63 -7.10
N LYS A 222 -16.02 13.65 -6.72
CA LYS A 222 -16.34 15.05 -7.02
C LYS A 222 -16.04 15.43 -8.48
N SER A 223 -15.04 14.83 -9.11
CA SER A 223 -14.74 15.05 -10.52
C SER A 223 -15.75 14.36 -11.44
N GLU A 224 -16.22 13.16 -11.07
CA GLU A 224 -17.26 12.42 -11.80
C GLU A 224 -18.67 13.06 -11.70
N THR A 225 -18.96 13.82 -10.63
CA THR A 225 -20.23 14.53 -10.44
C THR A 225 -20.22 15.94 -11.04
N ALA A 226 -19.08 16.40 -11.54
CA ALA A 226 -18.91 17.76 -12.12
C ALA A 226 -18.90 17.75 -13.66
N VAL A 227 -19.14 16.61 -14.29
CA VAL A 227 -19.38 16.38 -15.73
C VAL A 227 -20.86 16.08 -15.92
#